data_79f8d1dfd48f462d8f9771f0c3a13c21
#
_entry.id   79f8d1dfd48f462d8f9771f0c3a13c21
#
_cell.length_a   1.000
_cell.length_b   1.000
_cell.length_c   1.000
_cell.angle_alpha   90.00
_cell.angle_beta   90.00
_cell.angle_gamma   90.00
#
_symmetry.space_group_name_H-M   'P 1'
#
loop_
_entity.id
_entity.type
_entity.pdbx_description
1 polymer ?
#
loop_
_entity_poly.entity_id
_entity_poly.type
_entity_poly.pdbx_seq_one_letter_code
_entity_poly.pdbx_strand_id
1 'polypeptide(L)'
;TKGYLTDLLANPSTMPRHTHANETDYTLGVRARSYLDVNCSFCHQSDGNTPVDFDTRAHLQLFATGMVNGAPTRESHHADDRLLVPGQAIRSTIFNRASEGNGYSRMPPFGSSVVDQAGVQLIRDWIEEELPNHQTYNEWRITHFGNSSSPEGEPEFDFDADGGNNYYEFLTKTDPSLNFDYYEFNFSLLGNLATIKRPNFPQRRIFVETSTDLFSWEPWNIPNNTGMPFGPSEHTDWEDTLLDKARFFRLNISED
;
A
#
# COMPACT_ATOMS: atom_id res chain seq x y z
N THR A 1 31.86 -10.34 -16.25
CA THR A 1 31.21 -10.58 -14.94
C THR A 1 32.29 -11.03 -13.97
N LYS A 2 32.46 -10.34 -12.85
CA LYS A 2 33.51 -10.63 -11.87
C LYS A 2 33.16 -11.79 -10.91
N GLY A 3 32.11 -12.57 -11.21
CA GLY A 3 31.80 -13.81 -10.49
C GLY A 3 31.48 -13.68 -8.99
N TYR A 4 31.05 -12.51 -8.54
CA TYR A 4 30.66 -12.32 -7.12
C TYR A 4 29.30 -12.92 -6.77
N LEU A 5 28.49 -13.26 -7.77
CA LEU A 5 27.21 -13.94 -7.60
C LEU A 5 27.22 -15.20 -8.46
N THR A 6 26.96 -16.34 -7.86
CA THR A 6 26.97 -17.65 -8.51
C THR A 6 25.63 -18.04 -9.11
N ASP A 7 24.54 -17.40 -8.66
CA ASP A 7 23.19 -17.71 -9.11
C ASP A 7 22.72 -16.72 -10.18
N LEU A 8 21.89 -17.20 -11.11
CA LEU A 8 21.17 -16.36 -12.04
C LEU A 8 20.24 -15.46 -11.22
N LEU A 9 20.50 -14.15 -11.25
CA LEU A 9 19.59 -13.19 -10.66
C LEU A 9 18.25 -13.29 -11.38
N ALA A 10 17.16 -13.27 -10.64
CA ALA A 10 15.83 -13.07 -11.19
C ALA A 10 15.83 -11.80 -12.07
N ASN A 11 14.93 -11.76 -13.04
CA ASN A 11 14.81 -10.57 -13.88
C ASN A 11 14.57 -9.32 -12.98
N PRO A 12 15.43 -8.31 -13.02
CA PRO A 12 15.28 -7.13 -12.16
C PRO A 12 13.91 -6.45 -12.28
N SER A 13 13.23 -6.57 -13.43
CA SER A 13 11.88 -6.01 -13.62
C SER A 13 10.79 -6.73 -12.83
N THR A 14 11.05 -7.93 -12.34
CA THR A 14 10.12 -8.70 -11.50
C THR A 14 10.39 -8.55 -10.01
N MET A 15 11.47 -7.86 -9.65
CA MET A 15 11.82 -7.65 -8.25
C MET A 15 11.06 -6.48 -7.66
N PRO A 16 10.61 -6.56 -6.38
CA PRO A 16 10.11 -5.42 -5.65
C PRO A 16 11.16 -4.30 -5.63
N ARG A 17 10.73 -3.09 -5.89
CA ARG A 17 11.59 -1.90 -5.86
C ARG A 17 10.85 -0.69 -5.31
N HIS A 18 11.58 0.26 -4.79
CA HIS A 18 11.03 1.57 -4.50
C HIS A 18 10.71 2.32 -5.79
N THR A 19 9.62 3.09 -5.75
CA THR A 19 9.23 3.97 -6.85
C THR A 19 9.96 5.30 -6.73
N HIS A 20 10.25 5.91 -7.85
CA HIS A 20 10.75 7.26 -7.86
C HIS A 20 9.61 8.28 -7.67
N ALA A 21 9.89 9.43 -7.06
CA ALA A 21 8.89 10.48 -6.81
C ALA A 21 8.13 10.92 -8.08
N ASN A 22 8.76 10.83 -9.23
CA ASN A 22 8.21 11.26 -10.53
C ASN A 22 7.49 10.14 -11.31
N GLU A 23 7.40 8.93 -10.77
CA GLU A 23 6.70 7.81 -11.42
C GLU A 23 5.19 7.92 -11.20
N THR A 24 4.54 8.78 -11.97
CA THR A 24 3.10 9.10 -11.82
C THR A 24 2.16 7.94 -12.14
N ASP A 25 2.67 6.85 -12.68
CA ASP A 25 1.94 5.58 -12.82
C ASP A 25 1.63 4.93 -11.47
N TYR A 26 2.28 5.40 -10.39
CA TYR A 26 2.04 4.95 -9.03
C TYR A 26 1.30 6.01 -8.22
N THR A 27 0.49 5.57 -7.24
CA THR A 27 -0.27 6.47 -6.36
C THR A 27 0.66 7.38 -5.55
N LEU A 28 0.11 8.47 -5.02
CA LEU A 28 0.86 9.36 -4.14
C LEU A 28 1.39 8.60 -2.92
N GLY A 29 0.59 7.71 -2.35
CA GLY A 29 0.98 6.91 -1.18
C GLY A 29 2.17 6.00 -1.47
N VAL A 30 2.16 5.27 -2.58
CA VAL A 30 3.29 4.41 -2.98
C VAL A 30 4.57 5.21 -3.16
N ARG A 31 4.50 6.34 -3.83
CA ARG A 31 5.66 7.22 -4.07
C ARG A 31 6.16 7.86 -2.78
N ALA A 32 5.25 8.40 -1.97
CA ALA A 32 5.60 9.04 -0.70
C ALA A 32 6.18 8.04 0.31
N ARG A 33 5.59 6.85 0.42
CA ARG A 33 6.11 5.79 1.30
C ARG A 33 7.45 5.24 0.83
N SER A 34 7.65 5.09 -0.49
CA SER A 34 8.96 4.76 -1.06
C SER A 34 9.99 5.84 -0.73
N TYR A 35 9.62 7.12 -0.84
CA TYR A 35 10.48 8.23 -0.47
C TYR A 35 10.83 8.23 1.03
N LEU A 36 9.84 8.01 1.90
CA LEU A 36 10.06 7.93 3.35
C LEU A 36 10.92 6.71 3.72
N ASP A 37 10.70 5.57 3.09
CA ASP A 37 11.52 4.38 3.32
C ASP A 37 12.99 4.67 2.99
N VAL A 38 13.29 5.13 1.79
CA VAL A 38 14.67 5.39 1.34
C VAL A 38 15.39 6.45 2.19
N ASN A 39 14.68 7.48 2.66
CA ASN A 39 15.31 8.62 3.34
C ASN A 39 15.22 8.57 4.87
N CYS A 40 14.31 7.80 5.45
CA CYS A 40 14.00 7.85 6.87
C CYS A 40 14.10 6.50 7.59
N SER A 41 13.82 5.36 6.91
CA SER A 41 13.72 4.05 7.56
C SER A 41 15.03 3.57 8.19
N PHE A 42 16.12 4.01 7.69
CA PHE A 42 17.44 3.69 8.24
C PHE A 42 17.57 4.12 9.74
N CYS A 43 16.80 5.14 10.16
CA CYS A 43 16.67 5.53 11.55
C CYS A 43 15.30 5.20 12.14
N HIS A 44 14.23 5.37 11.35
CA HIS A 44 12.84 5.23 11.77
C HIS A 44 12.29 3.85 11.37
N GLN A 45 12.66 2.84 12.12
CA GLN A 45 12.19 1.46 12.00
C GLN A 45 12.21 0.79 13.38
N SER A 46 11.47 -0.31 13.53
CA SER A 46 11.58 -1.15 14.72
C SER A 46 13.04 -1.57 14.90
N ASP A 47 13.55 -1.47 16.10
CA ASP A 47 14.97 -1.70 16.44
C ASP A 47 15.95 -0.66 15.85
N GLY A 48 15.45 0.45 15.32
CA GLY A 48 16.26 1.59 14.86
C GLY A 48 16.91 2.37 16.02
N ASN A 49 17.86 3.22 15.68
CA ASN A 49 18.62 4.00 16.67
C ASN A 49 17.89 5.26 17.18
N THR A 50 16.62 5.43 16.89
CA THR A 50 15.83 6.59 17.34
C THR A 50 14.82 6.18 18.41
N PRO A 51 14.64 6.98 19.46
CA PRO A 51 13.64 6.69 20.48
C PRO A 51 12.24 7.15 20.07
N VAL A 52 11.75 6.71 18.90
CA VAL A 52 10.44 7.06 18.36
C VAL A 52 9.72 5.80 17.91
N ASP A 53 8.43 5.73 18.23
CA ASP A 53 7.60 4.56 18.04
C ASP A 53 6.85 4.61 16.69
N PHE A 54 7.58 4.85 15.60
CA PHE A 54 7.01 4.72 14.25
C PHE A 54 8.03 4.16 13.27
N ASP A 55 7.51 3.53 12.23
CA ASP A 55 8.29 2.85 11.20
C ASP A 55 7.95 3.42 9.82
N THR A 56 8.96 3.77 9.04
CA THR A 56 8.75 4.34 7.70
C THR A 56 8.93 3.34 6.57
N ARG A 57 9.15 2.06 6.88
CA ARG A 57 9.36 1.03 5.86
C ARG A 57 8.10 0.78 5.04
N ALA A 58 8.24 0.87 3.71
CA ALA A 58 7.13 0.80 2.78
C ALA A 58 6.48 -0.60 2.67
N HIS A 59 7.16 -1.65 3.12
CA HIS A 59 6.60 -3.00 3.09
C HIS A 59 5.59 -3.30 4.22
N LEU A 60 5.53 -2.44 5.24
CA LEU A 60 4.54 -2.56 6.31
C LEU A 60 3.18 -2.05 5.83
N GLN A 61 2.11 -2.53 6.43
CA GLN A 61 0.80 -1.90 6.27
C GLN A 61 0.82 -0.49 6.85
N LEU A 62 0.17 0.47 6.19
CA LEU A 62 0.25 1.89 6.57
C LEU A 62 -0.13 2.12 8.04
N PHE A 63 -1.24 1.56 8.50
CA PHE A 63 -1.67 1.75 9.89
C PHE A 63 -0.79 1.02 10.92
N ALA A 64 -0.07 -0.01 10.48
CA ALA A 64 0.91 -0.70 11.34
C ALA A 64 2.22 0.09 11.51
N THR A 65 2.45 1.12 10.70
CA THR A 65 3.65 1.96 10.80
C THR A 65 3.67 2.88 12.02
N GLY A 66 2.51 3.10 12.66
CA GLY A 66 2.37 4.09 13.74
C GLY A 66 2.42 5.55 13.28
N MET A 67 2.56 5.83 11.98
CA MET A 67 2.66 7.20 11.46
C MET A 67 1.32 7.95 11.48
N VAL A 68 0.24 7.30 11.03
CA VAL A 68 -1.07 7.96 10.89
C VAL A 68 -1.65 8.23 12.27
N ASN A 69 -1.92 9.50 12.54
CA ASN A 69 -2.38 10.00 13.83
C ASN A 69 -1.49 9.66 15.04
N GLY A 70 -0.26 9.18 14.79
CA GLY A 70 0.71 8.87 15.83
C GLY A 70 1.15 10.13 16.59
N ALA A 71 1.33 10.02 17.91
CA ALA A 71 1.76 11.13 18.74
C ALA A 71 3.24 11.46 18.50
N PRO A 72 3.61 12.73 18.28
CA PRO A 72 5.01 13.13 18.21
C PRO A 72 5.65 13.03 19.59
N THR A 73 6.81 12.36 19.70
CA THR A 73 7.49 12.12 20.98
C THR A 73 8.51 13.20 21.34
N ARG A 74 8.92 14.02 20.39
CA ARG A 74 10.01 14.98 20.60
C ARG A 74 9.61 16.43 20.42
N GLU A 75 9.02 16.77 19.30
CA GLU A 75 8.79 18.15 18.92
C GLU A 75 7.35 18.29 18.40
N SER A 76 6.59 19.14 19.07
CA SER A 76 5.22 19.49 18.72
C SER A 76 5.01 20.94 19.09
N HIS A 77 4.49 21.71 18.15
CA HIS A 77 4.24 23.15 18.34
C HIS A 77 2.77 23.47 18.53
N HIS A 78 1.91 22.44 18.37
CA HIS A 78 0.48 22.57 18.58
C HIS A 78 -0.11 21.28 19.17
N ALA A 79 -1.18 21.41 19.94
CA ALA A 79 -1.82 20.26 20.61
C ALA A 79 -2.36 19.21 19.63
N ASP A 80 -2.74 19.65 18.43
CA ASP A 80 -3.30 18.77 17.38
C ASP A 80 -2.22 18.20 16.44
N ASP A 81 -0.95 18.48 16.67
CA ASP A 81 0.12 17.92 15.85
C ASP A 81 0.22 16.40 16.08
N ARG A 82 0.35 15.67 14.99
CA ARG A 82 0.63 14.23 14.97
C ARG A 82 1.76 13.95 13.99
N LEU A 83 2.20 12.71 13.94
CA LEU A 83 3.23 12.31 12.97
C LEU A 83 2.73 12.55 11.55
N LEU A 84 1.55 12.03 11.21
CA LEU A 84 0.80 12.36 9.99
C LEU A 84 -0.66 12.63 10.38
N VAL A 85 -1.20 13.75 9.93
CA VAL A 85 -2.62 14.11 10.08
C VAL A 85 -3.27 14.10 8.70
N PRO A 86 -4.15 13.14 8.39
CA PRO A 86 -4.84 13.11 7.11
C PRO A 86 -5.51 14.45 6.77
N GLY A 87 -5.25 14.97 5.58
CA GLY A 87 -5.76 16.25 5.10
C GLY A 87 -5.08 17.49 5.68
N GLN A 88 -4.08 17.36 6.56
CA GLN A 88 -3.49 18.50 7.25
C GLN A 88 -1.96 18.43 7.30
N ALA A 89 -1.29 18.73 6.19
CA ALA A 89 0.17 18.70 6.13
C ALA A 89 0.82 19.61 7.20
N ILE A 90 0.24 20.78 7.46
CA ILE A 90 0.76 21.72 8.46
C ILE A 90 0.72 21.17 9.90
N ARG A 91 -0.15 20.21 10.19
CA ARG A 91 -0.24 19.51 11.49
C ARG A 91 0.56 18.22 11.53
N SER A 92 1.18 17.86 10.43
CA SER A 92 1.98 16.64 10.28
C SER A 92 3.44 16.92 10.57
N THR A 93 3.96 16.38 11.68
CA THR A 93 5.35 16.66 12.11
C THR A 93 6.38 16.05 11.16
N ILE A 94 6.07 14.92 10.51
CA ILE A 94 6.93 14.35 9.46
C ILE A 94 7.10 15.33 8.32
N PHE A 95 6.01 15.95 7.83
CA PHE A 95 6.08 16.96 6.79
C PHE A 95 6.85 18.22 7.25
N ASN A 96 6.50 18.75 8.42
CA ASN A 96 7.14 19.96 8.95
C ASN A 96 8.64 19.78 9.13
N ARG A 97 9.09 18.62 9.59
CA ARG A 97 10.50 18.31 9.75
C ARG A 97 11.22 18.04 8.45
N ALA A 98 10.57 17.42 7.47
CA ALA A 98 11.14 17.23 6.13
C ALA A 98 11.29 18.54 5.36
N SER A 99 10.35 19.49 5.56
CA SER A 99 10.34 20.79 4.89
C SER A 99 11.15 21.88 5.62
N GLU A 100 11.64 21.61 6.84
CA GLU A 100 12.22 22.65 7.72
C GLU A 100 11.20 23.80 7.96
N GLY A 101 9.91 23.43 7.98
CA GLY A 101 8.82 24.39 8.08
C GLY A 101 8.33 24.62 9.52
N ASN A 102 7.61 25.71 9.73
CA ASN A 102 6.89 26.01 10.97
C ASN A 102 7.76 26.00 12.26
N GLY A 103 9.06 26.25 12.12
CA GLY A 103 10.00 26.29 13.25
C GLY A 103 10.47 24.90 13.72
N TYR A 104 10.10 23.84 13.04
CA TYR A 104 10.59 22.48 13.35
C TYR A 104 12.05 22.29 12.95
N SER A 105 12.79 21.55 13.77
CA SER A 105 14.13 21.11 13.40
C SER A 105 14.06 20.07 12.26
N ARG A 106 14.94 20.29 11.28
CA ARG A 106 14.94 19.49 10.05
C ARG A 106 15.30 18.01 10.26
N MET A 107 14.68 17.17 9.47
CA MET A 107 15.04 15.76 9.23
C MET A 107 15.31 15.50 7.73
N PRO A 108 16.30 14.65 7.41
CA PRO A 108 17.32 14.03 8.29
C PRO A 108 18.24 15.08 8.93
N PRO A 109 18.72 14.84 10.19
CA PRO A 109 19.60 15.80 10.87
C PRO A 109 21.02 15.80 10.31
N PHE A 110 21.36 14.83 9.48
CA PHE A 110 22.70 14.63 8.90
C PHE A 110 22.60 14.40 7.40
N GLY A 111 23.66 14.77 6.67
CA GLY A 111 23.83 14.45 5.26
C GLY A 111 22.96 15.24 4.29
N SER A 112 22.15 16.18 4.77
CA SER A 112 21.34 17.05 3.92
C SER A 112 21.60 18.51 4.24
N SER A 113 22.11 19.27 3.27
CA SER A 113 22.29 20.73 3.38
C SER A 113 21.17 21.51 2.67
N VAL A 114 20.39 20.85 1.86
CA VAL A 114 19.31 21.43 1.05
C VAL A 114 18.03 20.62 1.25
N VAL A 115 16.90 21.30 1.36
CA VAL A 115 15.58 20.66 1.40
C VAL A 115 15.26 20.10 0.02
N ASP A 116 14.90 18.82 -0.06
CA ASP A 116 14.35 18.22 -1.28
C ASP A 116 12.91 18.68 -1.48
N GLN A 117 12.73 19.75 -2.25
CA GLN A 117 11.43 20.35 -2.49
C GLN A 117 10.46 19.38 -3.21
N ALA A 118 10.96 18.51 -4.07
CA ALA A 118 10.11 17.53 -4.76
C ALA A 118 9.60 16.44 -3.82
N GLY A 119 10.47 15.92 -2.95
CA GLY A 119 10.08 14.96 -1.93
C GLY A 119 9.12 15.56 -0.89
N VAL A 120 9.38 16.80 -0.47
CA VAL A 120 8.48 17.53 0.46
C VAL A 120 7.11 17.76 -0.17
N GLN A 121 7.05 18.17 -1.44
CA GLN A 121 5.78 18.37 -2.14
C GLN A 121 5.02 17.04 -2.28
N LEU A 122 5.71 15.95 -2.63
CA LEU A 122 5.11 14.64 -2.69
C LEU A 122 4.49 14.19 -1.34
N ILE A 123 5.18 14.43 -0.23
CA ILE A 123 4.64 14.14 1.11
C ILE A 123 3.41 14.99 1.38
N ARG A 124 3.43 16.26 1.02
CA ARG A 124 2.27 17.17 1.17
C ARG A 124 1.07 16.65 0.39
N ASP A 125 1.25 16.38 -0.91
CA ASP A 125 0.18 15.97 -1.80
C ASP A 125 -0.44 14.64 -1.30
N TRP A 126 0.39 13.71 -0.86
CA TRP A 126 -0.08 12.48 -0.25
C TRP A 126 -0.94 12.72 1.00
N ILE A 127 -0.46 13.57 1.93
CA ILE A 127 -1.20 13.89 3.17
C ILE A 127 -2.53 14.57 2.87
N GLU A 128 -2.56 15.49 1.90
CA GLU A 128 -3.72 16.34 1.64
C GLU A 128 -4.74 15.70 0.69
N GLU A 129 -4.30 14.88 -0.26
CA GLU A 129 -5.17 14.39 -1.34
C GLU A 129 -5.54 12.90 -1.22
N GLU A 130 -4.59 12.03 -0.82
CA GLU A 130 -4.83 10.59 -0.82
C GLU A 130 -5.05 10.03 0.60
N LEU A 131 -4.22 10.46 1.56
CA LEU A 131 -4.28 9.93 2.93
C LEU A 131 -5.66 10.09 3.62
N PRO A 132 -6.45 11.15 3.37
CA PRO A 132 -7.81 11.25 3.92
C PRO A 132 -8.77 10.17 3.44
N ASN A 133 -8.47 9.54 2.31
CA ASN A 133 -9.31 8.49 1.72
C ASN A 133 -8.94 7.08 2.20
N HIS A 134 -7.90 6.97 3.05
CA HIS A 134 -7.58 5.72 3.71
C HIS A 134 -8.58 5.46 4.82
N GLN A 135 -9.20 4.30 4.76
CA GLN A 135 -10.18 3.84 5.74
C GLN A 135 -9.70 2.52 6.34
N THR A 136 -9.70 2.42 7.65
CA THR A 136 -9.53 1.16 8.36
C THR A 136 -10.79 0.31 8.29
N TYR A 137 -10.66 -1.00 8.50
CA TYR A 137 -11.84 -1.88 8.56
C TYR A 137 -12.84 -1.44 9.65
N ASN A 138 -12.38 -0.96 10.79
CA ASN A 138 -13.25 -0.46 11.84
C ASN A 138 -14.03 0.80 11.43
N GLU A 139 -13.42 1.73 10.70
CA GLU A 139 -14.09 2.91 10.17
C GLU A 139 -15.12 2.52 9.10
N TRP A 140 -14.80 1.54 8.27
CA TRP A 140 -15.71 0.96 7.29
C TRP A 140 -16.93 0.32 7.99
N ARG A 141 -16.72 -0.47 9.05
CA ARG A 141 -17.80 -1.03 9.89
C ARG A 141 -18.70 0.06 10.47
N ILE A 142 -18.13 1.14 10.97
CA ILE A 142 -18.91 2.27 11.49
C ILE A 142 -19.77 2.87 10.38
N THR A 143 -19.23 3.02 9.18
CA THR A 143 -19.93 3.60 8.03
C THR A 143 -21.12 2.76 7.60
N HIS A 144 -20.94 1.44 7.47
CA HIS A 144 -21.98 0.54 6.94
C HIS A 144 -22.93 -0.03 8.01
N PHE A 145 -22.44 -0.25 9.23
CA PHE A 145 -23.19 -0.91 10.31
C PHE A 145 -23.39 -0.05 11.57
N GLY A 146 -22.99 1.23 11.51
CA GLY A 146 -23.21 2.20 12.57
C GLY A 146 -22.24 2.14 13.76
N ASN A 147 -21.54 1.02 13.96
CA ASN A 147 -20.49 0.89 14.97
C ASN A 147 -19.50 -0.23 14.63
N SER A 148 -18.28 -0.15 15.19
CA SER A 148 -17.21 -1.12 14.93
C SER A 148 -17.38 -2.48 15.63
N SER A 149 -18.43 -2.67 16.43
CA SER A 149 -18.71 -3.89 17.18
C SER A 149 -20.00 -4.57 16.74
N SER A 150 -20.63 -4.12 15.65
CA SER A 150 -21.83 -4.75 15.11
C SER A 150 -21.52 -6.20 14.71
N PRO A 151 -22.31 -7.17 15.17
CA PRO A 151 -22.15 -8.57 14.71
C PRO A 151 -22.35 -8.74 13.21
N GLU A 152 -23.19 -7.89 12.60
CA GLU A 152 -23.44 -7.88 11.17
C GLU A 152 -22.22 -7.40 10.37
N GLY A 153 -21.31 -6.64 11.01
CA GLY A 153 -20.07 -6.17 10.42
C GLY A 153 -18.85 -7.04 10.74
N GLU A 154 -19.03 -8.28 11.25
CA GLU A 154 -17.90 -9.19 11.45
C GLU A 154 -17.25 -9.56 10.11
N PRO A 155 -15.90 -9.71 10.05
CA PRO A 155 -15.17 -9.91 8.80
C PRO A 155 -15.68 -11.05 7.93
N GLU A 156 -16.04 -12.16 8.55
CA GLU A 156 -16.50 -13.38 7.87
C GLU A 156 -18.01 -13.39 7.57
N PHE A 157 -18.73 -12.34 7.98
CA PHE A 157 -20.17 -12.27 7.75
C PHE A 157 -20.43 -11.77 6.31
N ASP A 158 -21.35 -12.42 5.62
CA ASP A 158 -21.87 -12.05 4.31
C ASP A 158 -23.27 -11.44 4.55
N PHE A 159 -23.36 -10.11 4.51
CA PHE A 159 -24.56 -9.39 4.95
C PHE A 159 -25.69 -9.45 3.94
N ASP A 160 -25.39 -9.38 2.66
CA ASP A 160 -26.37 -9.35 1.57
C ASP A 160 -26.53 -10.70 0.82
N ALA A 161 -25.71 -11.69 1.24
CA ALA A 161 -25.72 -13.06 0.72
C ALA A 161 -25.35 -13.18 -0.78
N ASP A 162 -24.40 -12.35 -1.23
CA ASP A 162 -23.89 -12.40 -2.60
C ASP A 162 -22.69 -13.36 -2.77
N GLY A 163 -22.11 -13.83 -1.67
CA GLY A 163 -20.96 -14.73 -1.61
C GLY A 163 -19.66 -14.02 -1.26
N GLY A 164 -19.63 -12.68 -1.18
CA GLY A 164 -18.58 -11.86 -0.62
C GLY A 164 -18.78 -11.68 0.89
N ASN A 165 -17.75 -11.95 1.71
CA ASN A 165 -17.84 -11.56 3.11
C ASN A 165 -17.46 -10.08 3.27
N ASN A 166 -17.87 -9.47 4.38
CA ASN A 166 -17.64 -8.05 4.66
C ASN A 166 -16.16 -7.63 4.53
N TYR A 167 -15.21 -8.48 4.92
CA TYR A 167 -13.79 -8.14 4.77
C TYR A 167 -13.35 -8.13 3.31
N TYR A 168 -13.86 -9.06 2.51
CA TYR A 168 -13.63 -9.07 1.07
C TYR A 168 -14.20 -7.82 0.41
N GLU A 169 -15.42 -7.43 0.76
CA GLU A 169 -16.07 -6.22 0.24
C GLU A 169 -15.35 -4.94 0.64
N PHE A 170 -14.89 -4.85 1.88
CA PHE A 170 -14.00 -3.78 2.32
C PHE A 170 -12.73 -3.70 1.46
N LEU A 171 -12.12 -4.85 1.14
CA LEU A 171 -10.93 -4.90 0.31
C LEU A 171 -11.21 -4.53 -1.15
N THR A 172 -12.34 -4.97 -1.70
CA THR A 172 -12.75 -4.73 -3.08
C THR A 172 -13.50 -3.43 -3.29
N LYS A 173 -13.85 -2.73 -2.18
CA LYS A 173 -14.62 -1.49 -2.15
C LYS A 173 -16.02 -1.63 -2.75
N THR A 174 -16.64 -2.78 -2.57
CA THR A 174 -18.04 -3.05 -2.86
C THR A 174 -18.94 -2.70 -1.66
N ASP A 175 -20.23 -2.52 -1.90
CA ASP A 175 -21.20 -2.16 -0.87
C ASP A 175 -21.80 -3.41 -0.24
N PRO A 176 -21.59 -3.69 1.07
CA PRO A 176 -22.04 -4.91 1.73
C PRO A 176 -23.56 -5.04 1.84
N SER A 177 -24.32 -4.07 1.40
CA SER A 177 -25.79 -4.10 1.39
C SER A 177 -26.41 -4.35 0.01
N LEU A 178 -25.59 -4.49 -1.02
CA LEU A 178 -26.04 -4.56 -2.41
C LEU A 178 -25.57 -5.85 -3.08
N ASN A 179 -26.36 -6.90 -3.01
CA ASN A 179 -26.05 -8.23 -3.55
C ASN A 179 -25.76 -8.34 -5.05
N PHE A 180 -25.72 -7.24 -5.76
CA PHE A 180 -25.29 -7.13 -7.15
C PHE A 180 -24.00 -6.32 -7.32
N ASP A 181 -23.45 -5.76 -6.24
CA ASP A 181 -22.20 -4.99 -6.21
C ASP A 181 -21.06 -5.88 -5.69
N TYR A 182 -20.68 -6.88 -6.47
CA TYR A 182 -19.61 -7.80 -6.11
C TYR A 182 -18.47 -7.75 -7.13
N TYR A 183 -17.27 -8.04 -6.66
CA TYR A 183 -16.09 -8.10 -7.51
C TYR A 183 -15.90 -9.51 -8.08
N GLU A 184 -15.89 -9.60 -9.41
CA GLU A 184 -15.54 -10.83 -10.12
C GLU A 184 -14.08 -10.84 -10.59
N PHE A 185 -13.39 -11.94 -10.35
CA PHE A 185 -12.05 -12.18 -10.85
C PHE A 185 -12.08 -12.46 -12.36
N ASN A 186 -11.64 -11.50 -13.16
CA ASN A 186 -11.64 -11.59 -14.60
C ASN A 186 -10.41 -12.32 -15.14
N PHE A 187 -10.63 -13.53 -15.64
CA PHE A 187 -9.62 -14.36 -16.30
C PHE A 187 -10.06 -14.69 -17.71
N SER A 188 -9.14 -14.63 -18.66
CA SER A 188 -9.35 -15.10 -20.03
C SER A 188 -8.18 -15.93 -20.53
N LEU A 189 -8.48 -16.88 -21.42
CA LEU A 189 -7.48 -17.74 -22.05
C LEU A 189 -7.72 -17.77 -23.56
N LEU A 190 -6.73 -17.30 -24.33
CA LEU A 190 -6.74 -17.34 -25.78
C LEU A 190 -5.56 -18.21 -26.28
N GLY A 191 -5.85 -19.43 -26.71
CA GLY A 191 -4.80 -20.42 -26.96
C GLY A 191 -4.07 -20.74 -25.67
N ASN A 192 -2.77 -20.40 -25.60
CA ASN A 192 -1.97 -20.55 -24.40
C ASN A 192 -1.75 -19.21 -23.66
N LEU A 193 -2.27 -18.09 -24.17
CA LEU A 193 -2.13 -16.81 -23.54
C LEU A 193 -3.20 -16.64 -22.46
N ALA A 194 -2.76 -16.62 -21.21
CA ALA A 194 -3.61 -16.29 -20.07
C ALA A 194 -3.53 -14.79 -19.80
N THR A 195 -4.69 -14.17 -19.66
CA THR A 195 -4.81 -12.75 -19.30
C THR A 195 -5.66 -12.61 -18.05
N ILE A 196 -5.13 -11.93 -17.06
CA ILE A 196 -5.88 -11.55 -15.85
C ILE A 196 -6.03 -10.04 -15.83
N LYS A 197 -7.27 -9.58 -15.79
CA LYS A 197 -7.58 -8.18 -15.66
C LYS A 197 -7.32 -7.75 -14.22
N ARG A 198 -6.34 -6.90 -14.03
CA ARG A 198 -5.98 -6.40 -12.72
C ARG A 198 -7.04 -5.41 -12.21
N PRO A 199 -7.60 -5.63 -11.02
CA PRO A 199 -8.48 -4.65 -10.41
C PRO A 199 -7.66 -3.42 -9.97
N ASN A 200 -8.27 -2.24 -10.07
CA ASN A 200 -7.71 -1.02 -9.53
C ASN A 200 -8.38 -0.71 -8.17
N PHE A 201 -7.83 -1.25 -7.11
CA PHE A 201 -8.25 -0.93 -5.75
C PHE A 201 -7.20 -0.01 -5.10
N PRO A 202 -7.41 1.30 -5.09
CA PRO A 202 -6.51 2.22 -4.40
C PRO A 202 -6.31 1.80 -2.96
N GLN A 203 -5.06 1.89 -2.47
CA GLN A 203 -4.72 1.55 -1.09
C GLN A 203 -4.87 0.06 -0.76
N ARG A 204 -4.73 -0.80 -1.77
CA ARG A 204 -4.70 -2.25 -1.59
C ARG A 204 -3.46 -2.84 -2.24
N ARG A 205 -2.91 -3.84 -1.59
CA ARG A 205 -1.86 -4.70 -2.16
C ARG A 205 -2.54 -5.82 -2.92
N ILE A 206 -2.18 -5.99 -4.16
CA ILE A 206 -2.80 -6.96 -5.04
C ILE A 206 -1.72 -7.75 -5.74
N PHE A 207 -1.79 -9.07 -5.66
CA PHE A 207 -0.97 -9.96 -6.46
C PHE A 207 -1.71 -11.25 -6.79
N VAL A 208 -1.27 -11.93 -7.85
CA VAL A 208 -1.83 -13.20 -8.28
C VAL A 208 -0.88 -14.32 -7.89
N GLU A 209 -1.44 -15.36 -7.33
CA GLU A 209 -0.74 -16.62 -7.09
C GLU A 209 -1.22 -17.68 -8.07
N THR A 210 -0.34 -18.63 -8.35
CA THR A 210 -0.62 -19.78 -9.21
C THR A 210 -0.40 -21.09 -8.47
N SER A 211 -1.15 -22.11 -8.89
CA SER A 211 -0.99 -23.47 -8.42
C SER A 211 -1.23 -24.46 -9.56
N THR A 212 -0.57 -25.63 -9.49
CA THR A 212 -0.85 -26.77 -10.38
C THR A 212 -1.61 -27.88 -9.68
N ASP A 213 -1.75 -27.82 -8.35
CA ASP A 213 -2.31 -28.88 -7.52
C ASP A 213 -3.40 -28.39 -6.53
N LEU A 214 -3.66 -27.08 -6.45
CA LEU A 214 -4.55 -26.40 -5.50
C LEU A 214 -4.10 -26.46 -4.03
N PHE A 215 -2.97 -27.09 -3.73
CA PHE A 215 -2.43 -27.18 -2.37
C PHE A 215 -1.25 -26.23 -2.16
N SER A 216 -0.36 -26.19 -3.15
CA SER A 216 0.82 -25.33 -3.13
C SER A 216 0.60 -24.13 -4.01
N TRP A 217 0.71 -22.94 -3.44
CA TRP A 217 0.51 -21.66 -4.13
C TRP A 217 1.79 -20.85 -4.11
N GLU A 218 2.14 -20.29 -5.25
CA GLU A 218 3.31 -19.42 -5.41
C GLU A 218 2.94 -18.15 -6.18
N PRO A 219 3.60 -17.01 -5.93
CA PRO A 219 3.38 -15.82 -6.72
C PRO A 219 3.57 -16.10 -8.21
N TRP A 220 2.63 -15.68 -9.03
CA TRP A 220 2.76 -15.78 -10.48
C TRP A 220 3.93 -14.92 -10.96
N ASN A 221 4.93 -15.55 -11.57
CA ASN A 221 6.19 -14.90 -11.97
C ASN A 221 6.03 -14.11 -13.27
N ILE A 222 5.34 -12.98 -13.17
CA ILE A 222 5.14 -12.01 -14.25
C ILE A 222 5.58 -10.62 -13.82
N PRO A 223 5.91 -9.71 -14.75
CA PRO A 223 6.28 -8.34 -14.42
C PRO A 223 5.20 -7.65 -13.59
N ASN A 224 5.62 -6.86 -12.61
CA ASN A 224 4.76 -6.06 -11.74
C ASN A 224 3.79 -6.83 -10.81
N ASN A 225 3.91 -8.12 -10.69
CA ASN A 225 3.14 -8.92 -9.71
C ASN A 225 3.88 -8.95 -8.35
N THR A 226 4.06 -7.80 -7.72
CA THR A 226 4.91 -7.63 -6.54
C THR A 226 4.15 -7.42 -5.24
N GLY A 227 2.81 -7.35 -5.29
CA GLY A 227 1.99 -7.01 -4.13
C GLY A 227 2.12 -5.56 -3.68
N MET A 228 2.86 -4.74 -4.41
CA MET A 228 2.89 -3.29 -4.13
C MET A 228 1.63 -2.65 -4.70
N PRO A 229 1.03 -1.66 -4.02
CA PRO A 229 -0.07 -0.91 -4.60
C PRO A 229 0.46 -0.16 -5.81
N PHE A 230 -0.13 -0.45 -6.98
CA PHE A 230 0.25 0.20 -8.22
C PHE A 230 -0.65 1.38 -8.53
N GLY A 231 -0.06 2.33 -9.20
CA GLY A 231 -0.59 3.60 -9.56
C GLY A 231 -1.91 3.64 -10.28
N PRO A 232 -2.35 4.84 -10.47
CA PRO A 232 -3.69 5.34 -10.19
C PRO A 232 -4.73 5.01 -11.19
N SER A 233 -4.49 4.64 -12.38
CA SER A 233 -5.52 4.99 -13.34
C SER A 233 -5.94 3.94 -14.34
N GLU A 234 -5.20 2.89 -14.54
CA GLU A 234 -5.60 1.98 -15.60
C GLU A 234 -5.40 0.52 -15.22
N HIS A 235 -6.35 -0.30 -15.62
CA HIS A 235 -6.26 -1.74 -15.56
C HIS A 235 -5.03 -2.18 -16.35
N THR A 236 -3.98 -2.57 -15.66
CA THR A 236 -2.87 -3.25 -16.29
C THR A 236 -3.22 -4.72 -16.35
N ASP A 237 -3.49 -5.24 -17.53
CA ASP A 237 -3.68 -6.66 -17.68
C ASP A 237 -2.37 -7.39 -17.45
N TRP A 238 -2.42 -8.46 -16.67
CA TRP A 238 -1.29 -9.37 -16.51
C TRP A 238 -1.41 -10.50 -17.50
N GLU A 239 -0.36 -10.73 -18.28
CA GLU A 239 -0.35 -11.74 -19.34
C GLU A 239 0.86 -12.64 -19.24
N ASP A 240 0.67 -13.93 -19.49
CA ASP A 240 1.76 -14.89 -19.69
C ASP A 240 1.31 -16.02 -20.58
N THR A 241 2.28 -16.66 -21.26
CA THR A 241 2.06 -17.84 -22.05
C THR A 241 2.17 -19.09 -21.18
N LEU A 242 1.05 -19.76 -20.97
CA LEU A 242 1.00 -20.97 -20.18
C LEU A 242 1.54 -22.16 -20.99
N LEU A 243 2.55 -22.80 -20.44
CA LEU A 243 3.15 -24.01 -21.00
C LEU A 243 2.59 -25.29 -20.37
N ASP A 244 1.93 -25.14 -19.21
CA ASP A 244 1.38 -26.25 -18.43
C ASP A 244 -0.04 -26.61 -18.90
N LYS A 245 -0.42 -27.87 -18.73
CA LYS A 245 -1.75 -28.36 -19.10
C LYS A 245 -2.87 -27.95 -18.17
N ALA A 246 -2.54 -27.62 -16.91
CA ALA A 246 -3.48 -27.13 -15.91
C ALA A 246 -2.77 -26.17 -14.97
N ARG A 247 -3.36 -25.03 -14.75
CA ARG A 247 -2.90 -24.04 -13.80
C ARG A 247 -4.11 -23.33 -13.20
N PHE A 248 -4.08 -23.14 -11.89
CA PHE A 248 -5.08 -22.41 -11.14
C PHE A 248 -4.53 -21.05 -10.76
N PHE A 249 -5.40 -20.06 -10.64
CA PHE A 249 -5.05 -18.71 -10.25
C PHE A 249 -5.93 -18.25 -9.11
N ARG A 250 -5.37 -17.48 -8.19
CA ARG A 250 -6.14 -16.75 -7.20
C ARG A 250 -5.60 -15.35 -7.05
N LEU A 251 -6.50 -14.42 -6.79
CA LEU A 251 -6.16 -13.05 -6.45
C LEU A 251 -5.95 -12.96 -4.94
N ASN A 252 -4.83 -12.38 -4.55
CA ASN A 252 -4.57 -12.04 -3.16
C ASN A 252 -4.69 -10.52 -3.02
N ILE A 253 -5.59 -10.08 -2.13
CA ILE A 253 -5.84 -8.67 -1.86
C ILE A 253 -5.66 -8.47 -0.35
N SER A 254 -4.94 -7.42 0.02
CA SER A 254 -4.76 -7.04 1.42
C SER A 254 -4.73 -5.52 1.57
N GLU A 255 -4.87 -5.05 2.79
CA GLU A 255 -4.64 -3.64 3.12
C GLU A 255 -3.20 -3.23 2.82
N ASP A 256 -3.02 -1.97 2.37
CA ASP A 256 -1.70 -1.37 2.16
C ASP A 256 -1.08 -0.88 3.48
#